data_121285737a959d343d28bb0f01983fa8
#
_entry.id   121285737a959d343d28bb0f01983fa8
#
_cell.length_a   1.000
_cell.length_b   1.000
_cell.length_c   1.000
_cell.angle_alpha   90.00
_cell.angle_beta   90.00
_cell.angle_gamma   90.00
#
_symmetry.space_group_name_H-M   'P 1'
#
loop_
_entity.id
_entity.type
_entity.pdbx_description
1 polymer ?
#
loop_
_entity_poly.entity_id
_entity_poly.type
_entity_poly.pdbx_seq_one_letter_code
_entity_poly.pdbx_strand_id
1 'polypeptide(L)'
;MSFGGTITLDYHTMYSVMRCAVQSLIRHGFKRIYILNGHGGNTAPLEVIVTELTIELKIPLAFSTYWDAAKEAIAKLLDRQKALLHACEAETSMIMALHPDLVDAEALSQMRGPYHPGMSAIEGANPGVYRWRNLQSRSPLGVIGDASTASAAKGEKLLEAIAADLAAAMTNKKFWEAPI
;
A
#
# COMPACT_ATOMS: atom_id res chain seq x y z
N MET A 1 13.99 -5.62 9.70
CA MET A 1 14.26 -6.17 8.35
C MET A 1 14.62 -7.64 8.49
N SER A 2 13.61 -8.49 8.43
CA SER A 2 13.77 -9.92 8.74
C SER A 2 13.95 -10.76 7.49
N PHE A 3 13.52 -10.25 6.34
CA PHE A 3 13.70 -10.90 5.06
C PHE A 3 14.81 -10.22 4.26
N GLY A 4 15.61 -11.02 3.55
CA GLY A 4 16.71 -10.53 2.72
C GLY A 4 16.23 -9.57 1.62
N GLY A 5 17.11 -8.64 1.23
CA GLY A 5 16.80 -7.66 0.17
C GLY A 5 15.96 -6.45 0.60
N THR A 6 15.50 -6.40 1.85
CA THR A 6 14.74 -5.24 2.36
C THR A 6 15.68 -4.04 2.56
N ILE A 7 15.34 -2.91 1.91
CA ILE A 7 16.02 -1.63 2.09
C ILE A 7 15.05 -0.69 2.79
N THR A 8 15.52 0.07 3.77
CA THR A 8 14.68 1.01 4.53
C THR A 8 15.35 2.36 4.66
N LEU A 9 14.53 3.40 4.80
CA LEU A 9 14.94 4.72 5.25
C LEU A 9 14.46 4.91 6.70
N ASP A 10 15.20 5.64 7.51
CA ASP A 10 14.64 6.19 8.74
C ASP A 10 13.65 7.31 8.43
N TYR A 11 12.86 7.72 9.44
CA TYR A 11 11.84 8.74 9.26
C TYR A 11 12.40 10.08 8.76
N HIS A 12 13.50 10.54 9.32
CA HIS A 12 14.08 11.84 8.96
C HIS A 12 14.62 11.84 7.53
N THR A 13 15.21 10.74 7.10
CA THR A 13 15.68 10.57 5.72
C THR A 13 14.49 10.51 4.76
N MET A 14 13.44 9.76 5.09
CA MET A 14 12.22 9.71 4.27
C MET A 14 11.57 11.09 4.15
N TYR A 15 11.41 11.80 5.26
CA TYR A 15 10.91 13.17 5.27
C TYR A 15 11.74 14.08 4.36
N SER A 16 13.06 14.04 4.48
CA SER A 16 13.97 14.87 3.69
C SER A 16 13.86 14.59 2.20
N VAL A 17 13.80 13.33 1.80
CA VAL A 17 13.60 12.93 0.40
C VAL A 17 12.28 13.45 -0.13
N MET A 18 11.18 13.24 0.61
CA MET A 18 9.85 13.71 0.20
C MET A 18 9.79 15.24 0.12
N ARG A 19 10.37 15.93 1.08
CA ARG A 19 10.45 17.40 1.09
C ARG A 19 11.18 17.94 -0.14
N CYS A 20 12.33 17.38 -0.48
CA CYS A 20 13.09 17.77 -1.68
C CYS A 20 12.30 17.53 -2.96
N ALA A 21 11.63 16.38 -3.09
CA ALA A 21 10.81 16.06 -4.23
C ALA A 21 9.63 17.03 -4.38
N VAL A 22 8.87 17.24 -3.30
CA VAL A 22 7.73 18.17 -3.28
C VAL A 22 8.15 19.60 -3.61
N GLN A 23 9.24 20.10 -3.01
CA GLN A 23 9.77 21.44 -3.31
C GLN A 23 10.16 21.59 -4.79
N SER A 24 10.75 20.54 -5.37
CA SER A 24 11.10 20.53 -6.79
C SER A 24 9.86 20.63 -7.68
N LEU A 25 8.83 19.85 -7.38
CA LEU A 25 7.56 19.91 -8.10
C LEU A 25 6.89 21.29 -7.99
N ILE A 26 6.90 21.90 -6.80
CA ILE A 26 6.37 23.26 -6.60
C ILE A 26 7.12 24.27 -7.48
N ARG A 27 8.46 24.20 -7.53
CA ARG A 27 9.27 25.09 -8.38
C ARG A 27 8.91 24.95 -9.87
N HIS A 28 8.51 23.76 -10.30
CA HIS A 28 8.04 23.51 -11.66
C HIS A 28 6.55 23.83 -11.88
N GLY A 29 5.89 24.45 -10.90
CA GLY A 29 4.54 24.97 -11.04
C GLY A 29 3.42 23.98 -10.73
N PHE A 30 3.71 22.80 -10.21
CA PHE A 30 2.67 21.87 -9.76
C PHE A 30 1.94 22.46 -8.55
N LYS A 31 0.60 22.42 -8.61
CA LYS A 31 -0.29 23.00 -7.57
C LYS A 31 -0.97 21.94 -6.71
N ARG A 32 -0.94 20.69 -7.12
CA ARG A 32 -1.55 19.55 -6.48
C ARG A 32 -0.57 18.39 -6.59
N ILE A 33 -0.22 17.79 -5.49
CA ILE A 33 0.75 16.69 -5.46
C ILE A 33 0.11 15.54 -4.72
N TYR A 34 0.07 14.39 -5.35
CA TYR A 34 -0.48 13.16 -4.78
C TYR A 34 0.62 12.12 -4.64
N ILE A 35 0.77 11.58 -3.45
CA ILE A 35 1.75 10.54 -3.14
C ILE A 35 1.01 9.20 -3.13
N LEU A 36 1.35 8.32 -4.07
CA LEU A 36 0.81 6.97 -4.10
C LEU A 36 1.72 6.04 -3.32
N ASN A 37 1.21 5.51 -2.22
CA ASN A 37 1.92 4.57 -1.37
C ASN A 37 1.64 3.12 -1.80
N GLY A 38 2.69 2.33 -1.91
CA GLY A 38 2.64 0.90 -2.23
C GLY A 38 2.98 -0.02 -1.06
N HIS A 39 3.23 0.51 0.16
CA HIS A 39 3.68 -0.31 1.28
C HIS A 39 3.06 0.13 2.60
N GLY A 40 2.44 -0.82 3.31
CA GLY A 40 1.74 -0.53 4.57
C GLY A 40 2.61 0.08 5.67
N GLY A 41 3.87 -0.28 5.74
CA GLY A 41 4.82 0.29 6.71
C GLY A 41 5.07 1.80 6.54
N ASN A 42 4.76 2.35 5.37
CA ASN A 42 4.91 3.78 5.09
C ASN A 42 3.67 4.61 5.44
N THR A 43 2.53 3.99 5.73
CA THR A 43 1.25 4.72 5.93
C THR A 43 1.36 5.73 7.07
N ALA A 44 1.73 5.30 8.27
CA ALA A 44 1.86 6.20 9.41
C ALA A 44 2.94 7.30 9.22
N PRO A 45 4.17 6.99 8.74
CA PRO A 45 5.11 8.04 8.36
C PRO A 45 4.57 9.04 7.35
N LEU A 46 3.85 8.59 6.32
CA LEU A 46 3.31 9.46 5.29
C LEU A 46 2.20 10.38 5.81
N GLU A 47 1.35 9.93 6.74
CA GLU A 47 0.37 10.81 7.40
C GLU A 47 1.05 12.02 8.05
N VAL A 48 2.12 11.77 8.80
CA VAL A 48 2.89 12.83 9.46
C VAL A 48 3.60 13.72 8.43
N ILE A 49 4.29 13.12 7.45
CA ILE A 49 5.04 13.85 6.42
C ILE A 49 4.11 14.76 5.60
N VAL A 50 2.98 14.24 5.15
CA VAL A 50 2.01 15.02 4.36
C VAL A 50 1.45 16.18 5.18
N THR A 51 1.13 15.95 6.45
CA THR A 51 0.66 17.00 7.36
C THR A 51 1.71 18.10 7.53
N GLU A 52 2.94 17.74 7.89
CA GLU A 52 4.03 18.70 8.12
C GLU A 52 4.38 19.48 6.84
N LEU A 53 4.52 18.79 5.69
CA LEU A 53 4.85 19.44 4.43
C LEU A 53 3.71 20.33 3.91
N THR A 54 2.45 19.96 4.12
CA THR A 54 1.30 20.81 3.78
C THR A 54 1.35 22.12 4.55
N ILE A 55 1.62 22.06 5.86
CA ILE A 55 1.71 23.23 6.72
C ILE A 55 2.94 24.11 6.34
N GLU A 56 4.09 23.48 6.16
CA GLU A 56 5.35 24.17 5.82
C GLU A 56 5.26 24.86 4.46
N LEU A 57 4.80 24.13 3.44
CA LEU A 57 4.87 24.56 2.04
C LEU A 57 3.60 25.25 1.54
N LYS A 58 2.54 25.23 2.34
CA LYS A 58 1.22 25.84 2.03
C LYS A 58 0.67 25.41 0.66
N ILE A 59 0.76 24.12 0.37
CA ILE A 59 0.26 23.50 -0.85
C ILE A 59 -0.56 22.27 -0.49
N PRO A 60 -1.69 22.00 -1.16
CA PRO A 60 -2.45 20.77 -0.94
C PRO A 60 -1.60 19.56 -1.33
N LEU A 61 -1.25 18.76 -0.34
CA LEU A 61 -0.64 17.45 -0.53
C LEU A 61 -1.66 16.38 -0.14
N ALA A 62 -1.66 15.29 -0.87
CA ALA A 62 -2.47 14.13 -0.54
C ALA A 62 -1.63 12.87 -0.65
N PHE A 63 -2.02 11.83 0.07
CA PHE A 63 -1.54 10.49 -0.18
C PHE A 63 -2.66 9.48 0.00
N SER A 64 -2.52 8.32 -0.61
CA SER A 64 -3.23 7.11 -0.20
C SER A 64 -2.35 5.90 -0.39
N THR A 65 -2.61 4.87 0.39
CA THR A 65 -2.16 3.54 0.06
C THR A 65 -3.13 2.96 -0.96
N TYR A 66 -2.63 2.37 -2.05
CA TYR A 66 -3.47 2.00 -3.19
C TYR A 66 -4.64 1.09 -2.83
N TRP A 67 -4.46 0.20 -1.86
CA TRP A 67 -5.54 -0.70 -1.45
C TRP A 67 -6.61 -0.05 -0.57
N ASP A 68 -6.29 1.04 0.11
CA ASP A 68 -7.30 1.79 0.88
C ASP A 68 -8.19 2.60 -0.07
N ALA A 69 -7.59 3.18 -1.12
CA ALA A 69 -8.32 3.90 -2.15
C ALA A 69 -9.26 3.00 -2.96
N ALA A 70 -8.90 1.73 -3.17
CA ALA A 70 -9.65 0.75 -3.97
C ALA A 70 -10.23 -0.41 -3.15
N LYS A 71 -10.46 -0.22 -1.87
CA LYS A 71 -10.85 -1.26 -0.92
C LYS A 71 -12.03 -2.11 -1.37
N GLU A 72 -13.08 -1.46 -1.86
CA GLU A 72 -14.30 -2.15 -2.28
C GLU A 72 -14.11 -2.95 -3.58
N ALA A 73 -13.37 -2.39 -4.53
CA ALA A 73 -13.05 -3.07 -5.77
C ALA A 73 -12.19 -4.32 -5.52
N ILE A 74 -11.16 -4.18 -4.68
CA ILE A 74 -10.30 -5.30 -4.27
C ILE A 74 -11.14 -6.40 -3.58
N ALA A 75 -12.00 -6.04 -2.62
CA ALA A 75 -12.82 -7.00 -1.89
C ALA A 75 -13.76 -7.84 -2.78
N LYS A 76 -14.19 -7.29 -3.91
CA LYS A 76 -15.04 -7.99 -4.89
C LYS A 76 -14.28 -9.00 -5.74
N LEU A 77 -12.98 -8.76 -5.95
CA LEU A 77 -12.14 -9.57 -6.83
C LEU A 77 -11.42 -10.71 -6.10
N LEU A 78 -11.31 -10.63 -4.78
CA LEU A 78 -10.64 -11.66 -3.98
C LEU A 78 -11.57 -12.79 -3.58
N ASP A 79 -11.08 -14.01 -3.67
CA ASP A 79 -11.84 -15.24 -3.36
C ASP A 79 -11.77 -15.59 -1.87
N ARG A 80 -10.56 -15.66 -1.32
CA ARG A 80 -10.30 -16.19 0.02
C ARG A 80 -10.36 -15.15 1.13
N GLN A 81 -10.11 -13.92 0.81
CA GLN A 81 -10.08 -12.80 1.75
C GLN A 81 -10.78 -11.58 1.15
N LYS A 82 -11.16 -10.62 1.99
CA LYS A 82 -11.87 -9.42 1.54
C LYS A 82 -11.03 -8.14 1.68
N ALA A 83 -9.75 -8.30 2.02
CA ALA A 83 -8.80 -7.21 2.15
C ALA A 83 -7.44 -7.62 1.58
N LEU A 84 -6.71 -6.66 1.06
CA LEU A 84 -5.31 -6.85 0.74
C LEU A 84 -4.51 -6.92 2.05
N LEU A 85 -3.67 -7.93 2.17
CA LEU A 85 -2.78 -8.14 3.31
C LEU A 85 -1.32 -8.14 2.83
N HIS A 86 -0.49 -9.12 3.24
CA HIS A 86 0.92 -9.13 2.86
C HIS A 86 1.28 -10.38 2.06
N ALA A 87 1.87 -10.20 0.87
CA ALA A 87 2.20 -11.27 -0.07
C ALA A 87 1.02 -12.23 -0.31
N CYS A 88 -0.18 -11.70 -0.27
CA CYS A 88 -1.44 -12.44 -0.33
C CYS A 88 -1.95 -12.62 -1.77
N GLU A 89 -3.15 -13.14 -1.91
CA GLU A 89 -3.83 -13.34 -3.19
C GLU A 89 -3.74 -12.12 -4.12
N ALA A 90 -3.99 -10.91 -3.60
CA ALA A 90 -4.00 -9.69 -4.40
C ALA A 90 -2.61 -9.31 -4.90
N GLU A 91 -1.64 -9.16 -4.00
CA GLU A 91 -0.28 -8.75 -4.37
C GLU A 91 0.38 -9.78 -5.30
N THR A 92 0.24 -11.06 -4.97
CA THR A 92 0.77 -12.14 -5.80
C THR A 92 0.14 -12.15 -7.19
N SER A 93 -1.18 -11.95 -7.28
CA SER A 93 -1.87 -11.87 -8.57
C SER A 93 -1.36 -10.72 -9.43
N MET A 94 -1.16 -9.54 -8.85
CA MET A 94 -0.63 -8.38 -9.57
C MET A 94 0.81 -8.61 -10.05
N ILE A 95 1.65 -9.25 -9.24
CA ILE A 95 3.01 -9.61 -9.69
C ILE A 95 2.95 -10.67 -10.80
N MET A 96 2.06 -11.66 -10.71
CA MET A 96 1.87 -12.64 -11.80
C MET A 96 1.43 -12.00 -13.12
N ALA A 97 0.64 -10.92 -13.07
CA ALA A 97 0.22 -10.18 -14.26
C ALA A 97 1.37 -9.36 -14.87
N LEU A 98 2.21 -8.74 -14.05
CA LEU A 98 3.26 -7.83 -14.50
C LEU A 98 4.59 -8.54 -14.76
N HIS A 99 4.96 -9.49 -13.92
CA HIS A 99 6.25 -10.16 -13.88
C HIS A 99 6.08 -11.64 -13.46
N PRO A 100 5.46 -12.48 -14.31
CA PRO A 100 5.19 -13.88 -13.97
C PRO A 100 6.46 -14.69 -13.67
N ASP A 101 7.58 -14.31 -14.25
CA ASP A 101 8.90 -14.89 -14.04
C ASP A 101 9.45 -14.68 -12.60
N LEU A 102 8.89 -13.76 -11.83
CA LEU A 102 9.26 -13.51 -10.44
C LEU A 102 8.43 -14.33 -9.44
N VAL A 103 7.46 -15.10 -9.90
CA VAL A 103 6.58 -15.89 -9.04
C VAL A 103 6.85 -17.37 -9.19
N ASP A 104 7.22 -18.02 -8.09
CA ASP A 104 7.29 -19.48 -8.03
C ASP A 104 5.87 -20.07 -7.95
N ALA A 105 5.35 -20.47 -9.09
CA ALA A 105 4.00 -21.01 -9.22
C ALA A 105 3.81 -22.35 -8.48
N GLU A 106 4.85 -23.15 -8.33
CA GLU A 106 4.79 -24.45 -7.62
C GLU A 106 4.63 -24.24 -6.12
N ALA A 107 5.24 -23.19 -5.58
CA ALA A 107 5.16 -22.84 -4.17
C ALA A 107 3.79 -22.29 -3.76
N LEU A 108 2.99 -21.72 -4.68
CA LEU A 108 1.75 -20.99 -4.36
C LEU A 108 0.76 -21.80 -3.51
N SER A 109 0.63 -23.10 -3.75
CA SER A 109 -0.30 -23.95 -3.02
C SER A 109 -0.03 -24.02 -1.51
N GLN A 110 1.21 -23.74 -1.11
CA GLN A 110 1.68 -23.74 0.29
C GLN A 110 1.77 -22.35 0.89
N MET A 111 1.59 -21.29 0.10
CA MET A 111 1.77 -19.90 0.54
C MET A 111 0.52 -19.38 1.24
N ARG A 112 0.36 -19.80 2.50
CA ARG A 112 -0.70 -19.37 3.42
C ARG A 112 -0.11 -18.91 4.73
N GLY A 113 -0.65 -17.83 5.25
CA GLY A 113 -0.25 -17.24 6.51
C GLY A 113 -1.44 -16.97 7.43
N PRO A 114 -1.18 -16.38 8.60
CA PRO A 114 -2.24 -16.01 9.53
C PRO A 114 -3.30 -15.15 8.87
N TYR A 115 -4.56 -15.50 9.09
CA TYR A 115 -5.71 -14.73 8.62
C TYR A 115 -6.92 -14.91 9.51
N HIS A 116 -7.60 -13.82 9.80
CA HIS A 116 -8.97 -13.81 10.35
C HIS A 116 -9.72 -12.58 9.80
N PRO A 117 -11.05 -12.63 9.67
CA PRO A 117 -11.83 -11.47 9.24
C PRO A 117 -11.54 -10.24 10.09
N GLY A 118 -11.34 -9.08 9.44
CA GLY A 118 -10.97 -7.84 10.10
C GLY A 118 -9.49 -7.69 10.45
N MET A 119 -8.64 -8.66 10.09
CA MET A 119 -7.19 -8.55 10.26
C MET A 119 -6.62 -7.52 9.28
N SER A 120 -5.75 -6.65 9.77
CA SER A 120 -4.90 -5.77 8.97
C SER A 120 -3.49 -6.34 8.89
N ALA A 121 -2.80 -6.09 7.78
CA ALA A 121 -1.39 -6.47 7.63
C ALA A 121 -0.48 -5.80 8.66
N ILE A 122 -0.88 -4.66 9.18
CA ILE A 122 -0.10 -3.81 10.11
C ILE A 122 -0.50 -4.07 11.56
N GLU A 123 -1.76 -4.40 11.84
CA GLU A 123 -2.28 -4.51 13.20
C GLU A 123 -1.77 -5.73 13.96
N GLY A 124 -1.51 -5.50 15.25
CA GLY A 124 -1.35 -6.57 16.23
C GLY A 124 -2.69 -7.20 16.61
N ALA A 125 -2.64 -8.27 17.42
CA ALA A 125 -3.80 -9.07 17.82
C ALA A 125 -4.83 -8.34 18.72
N ASN A 126 -4.65 -7.05 19.02
CA ASN A 126 -5.50 -6.31 19.95
C ASN A 126 -6.01 -5.01 19.30
N PRO A 127 -7.29 -4.93 18.89
CA PRO A 127 -7.84 -3.73 18.27
C PRO A 127 -7.67 -2.49 19.17
N GLY A 128 -7.21 -1.39 18.59
CA GLY A 128 -7.03 -0.11 19.28
C GLY A 128 -5.72 0.03 20.07
N VAL A 129 -4.87 -1.00 20.11
CA VAL A 129 -3.55 -0.91 20.76
C VAL A 129 -2.47 -1.30 19.75
N TYR A 130 -1.62 -0.33 19.39
CA TYR A 130 -0.50 -0.60 18.50
C TYR A 130 0.69 -1.16 19.28
N ARG A 131 1.19 -2.32 18.84
CA ARG A 131 2.47 -2.89 19.26
C ARG A 131 3.21 -3.39 18.04
N TRP A 132 4.34 -2.79 17.74
CA TRP A 132 5.18 -3.27 16.65
C TRP A 132 5.66 -4.71 16.88
N ARG A 133 5.54 -5.51 15.85
CA ARG A 133 6.06 -6.87 15.78
C ARG A 133 6.74 -7.09 14.44
N ASN A 134 7.89 -7.74 14.49
CA ASN A 134 8.59 -8.18 13.30
C ASN A 134 7.69 -9.09 12.43
N LEU A 135 7.68 -8.87 11.12
CA LEU A 135 6.86 -9.66 10.20
C LEU A 135 7.17 -11.17 10.28
N GLN A 136 8.44 -11.55 10.36
CA GLN A 136 8.86 -12.95 10.45
C GLN A 136 8.34 -13.63 11.74
N SER A 137 8.19 -12.88 12.85
CA SER A 137 7.58 -13.42 14.08
C SER A 137 6.06 -13.60 13.98
N ARG A 138 5.43 -12.99 12.97
CA ARG A 138 3.98 -13.07 12.69
C ARG A 138 3.70 -14.10 11.62
N SER A 139 4.57 -14.19 10.63
CA SER A 139 4.50 -15.12 9.51
C SER A 139 5.91 -15.56 9.10
N PRO A 140 6.31 -16.79 9.40
CA PRO A 140 7.65 -17.29 9.02
C PRO A 140 7.89 -17.27 7.51
N LEU A 141 6.86 -17.49 6.71
CA LEU A 141 6.89 -17.46 5.24
C LEU A 141 6.73 -16.05 4.66
N GLY A 142 6.45 -15.04 5.48
CA GLY A 142 6.20 -13.69 5.02
C GLY A 142 4.79 -13.45 4.48
N VAL A 143 3.95 -14.47 4.33
CA VAL A 143 2.57 -14.35 3.84
C VAL A 143 1.63 -14.05 4.99
N ILE A 144 0.77 -13.04 4.85
CA ILE A 144 -0.40 -12.80 5.70
C ILE A 144 -1.62 -12.87 4.79
N GLY A 145 -2.48 -13.86 5.00
CA GLY A 145 -3.57 -14.20 4.09
C GLY A 145 -3.28 -15.47 3.28
N ASP A 146 -3.84 -15.60 2.11
CA ASP A 146 -3.74 -16.79 1.27
C ASP A 146 -3.35 -16.38 -0.17
N ALA A 147 -2.21 -16.83 -0.66
CA ALA A 147 -1.77 -16.60 -2.04
C ALA A 147 -2.14 -17.74 -2.99
N SER A 148 -2.70 -18.84 -2.50
CA SER A 148 -2.92 -20.07 -3.30
C SER A 148 -3.94 -19.91 -4.43
N THR A 149 -4.78 -18.88 -4.40
CA THR A 149 -5.77 -18.57 -5.43
C THR A 149 -5.34 -17.41 -6.34
N ALA A 150 -4.09 -16.98 -6.23
CA ALA A 150 -3.54 -15.93 -7.09
C ALA A 150 -3.50 -16.37 -8.56
N SER A 151 -3.74 -15.44 -9.47
CA SER A 151 -3.63 -15.67 -10.91
C SER A 151 -3.35 -14.36 -11.66
N ALA A 152 -2.65 -14.45 -12.80
CA ALA A 152 -2.38 -13.30 -13.65
C ALA A 152 -3.68 -12.59 -14.10
N ALA A 153 -4.70 -13.35 -14.51
CA ALA A 153 -5.99 -12.79 -14.93
C ALA A 153 -6.70 -12.00 -13.79
N LYS A 154 -6.54 -12.42 -12.53
CA LYS A 154 -7.02 -11.68 -11.37
C LYS A 154 -6.18 -10.42 -11.17
N GLY A 155 -4.87 -10.53 -11.33
CA GLY A 155 -3.94 -9.41 -11.24
C GLY A 155 -4.26 -8.29 -12.21
N GLU A 156 -4.54 -8.60 -13.47
CA GLU A 156 -4.96 -7.63 -14.50
C GLU A 156 -6.22 -6.87 -14.05
N LYS A 157 -7.25 -7.60 -13.60
CA LYS A 157 -8.50 -6.97 -13.10
C LYS A 157 -8.27 -6.11 -11.87
N LEU A 158 -7.40 -6.54 -10.97
CA LEU A 158 -7.05 -5.76 -9.78
C LEU A 158 -6.34 -4.47 -10.16
N LEU A 159 -5.34 -4.53 -11.03
CA LEU A 159 -4.60 -3.35 -11.50
C LEU A 159 -5.52 -2.34 -12.17
N GLU A 160 -6.42 -2.81 -13.03
CA GLU A 160 -7.37 -1.93 -13.73
C GLU A 160 -8.37 -1.27 -12.76
N ALA A 161 -8.96 -2.05 -11.85
CA ALA A 161 -9.91 -1.55 -10.86
C ALA A 161 -9.25 -0.55 -9.88
N ILE A 162 -8.05 -0.86 -9.41
CA ILE A 162 -7.25 0.05 -8.54
C ILE A 162 -6.93 1.35 -9.28
N ALA A 163 -6.50 1.27 -10.53
CA ALA A 163 -6.19 2.45 -11.34
C ALA A 163 -7.41 3.34 -11.55
N ALA A 164 -8.59 2.76 -11.79
CA ALA A 164 -9.83 3.48 -11.95
C ALA A 164 -10.24 4.23 -10.67
N ASP A 165 -10.19 3.58 -9.51
CA ASP A 165 -10.54 4.19 -8.23
C ASP A 165 -9.54 5.29 -7.83
N LEU A 166 -8.24 5.08 -8.07
CA LEU A 166 -7.22 6.09 -7.87
C LEU A 166 -7.42 7.29 -8.78
N ALA A 167 -7.71 7.09 -10.06
CA ALA A 167 -7.97 8.17 -10.99
C ALA A 167 -9.19 9.02 -10.55
N ALA A 168 -10.25 8.37 -10.07
CA ALA A 168 -11.42 9.05 -9.53
C ALA A 168 -11.07 9.89 -8.28
N ALA A 169 -10.27 9.35 -7.36
CA ALA A 169 -9.81 10.07 -6.17
C ALA A 169 -8.93 11.27 -6.53
N MET A 170 -7.95 11.08 -7.42
CA MET A 170 -6.98 12.11 -7.81
C MET A 170 -7.63 13.26 -8.60
N THR A 171 -8.71 13.00 -9.34
CA THR A 171 -9.42 13.98 -10.15
C THR A 171 -10.58 14.66 -9.41
N ASN A 172 -10.87 14.29 -8.18
CA ASN A 172 -11.93 14.87 -7.38
C ASN A 172 -11.66 16.34 -7.05
N LYS A 173 -12.33 17.24 -7.77
CA LYS A 173 -12.15 18.69 -7.58
C LYS A 173 -12.47 19.17 -6.17
N LYS A 174 -13.56 18.67 -5.57
CA LYS A 174 -13.97 19.07 -4.21
C LYS A 174 -12.93 18.75 -3.18
N PHE A 175 -12.23 17.62 -3.33
CA PHE A 175 -11.14 17.25 -2.45
C PHE A 175 -9.98 18.26 -2.51
N TRP A 176 -9.58 18.67 -3.73
CA TRP A 176 -8.47 19.58 -3.93
C TRP A 176 -8.77 21.06 -3.65
N GLU A 177 -10.03 21.43 -3.66
CA GLU A 177 -10.50 22.80 -3.40
C GLU A 177 -10.82 23.04 -1.92
N ALA A 178 -10.78 22.00 -1.10
CA ALA A 178 -10.93 22.15 0.36
C ALA A 178 -9.80 23.03 0.93
N PRO A 179 -10.10 23.91 1.89
CA PRO A 179 -9.08 24.69 2.58
C PRO A 179 -8.01 23.81 3.26
N ILE A 180 -6.78 24.32 3.32
CA ILE A 180 -5.67 23.70 4.05
C ILE A 180 -5.84 24.01 5.55
#